data_c2cf44ccced435cc8412eff13d492e26
#
_entry.id   c2cf44ccced435cc8412eff13d492e26
#
_cell.length_a   1.000
_cell.length_b   1.000
_cell.length_c   1.000
_cell.angle_alpha   90.00
_cell.angle_beta   90.00
_cell.angle_gamma   90.00
#
_symmetry.space_group_name_H-M   'P 1'
#
loop_
_entity.id
_entity.type
_entity.pdbx_description
1 polymer ?
#
loop_
_entity_poly.entity_id
_entity_poly.type
_entity_poly.pdbx_seq_one_letter_code
_entity_poly.pdbx_strand_id
1 'polypeptide(L)'
;MGEARSAAGNYAEAARWGPFGAPLSTDNLAGGVDPMAADGFSAALLGEGATGGRLAINTASTERLLTGFVRNEVHKVGFEHVVVGLSGGIDSALSAFLAAKALGPENVLAVMMPYKSSSPESLADARAVVDKLGIRSRVVEITGMADAFIAQSGADTNKRKGNIMARTRMVVLYDQSEDFAALVLGTSNKTELLLGYGTLYGDMASALNPLGDLYKTQVWALSESMGVPETIVNKPPTADLWVGQTDEGELGFTYRQVDEVLFQLVDERYSEAELIAQGCEPEFVHKVARLIASSQFKRALPIIAKVSARTITREFRYPRDWGR
;
A
#
# COMPACT_ATOMS: atom_id res chain seq x y z
N MET A 1 0.70 42.96 31.60
CA MET A 1 0.92 41.63 32.17
C MET A 1 -0.36 40.83 32.01
N GLY A 2 -0.48 40.01 31.00
CA GLY A 2 -1.62 39.14 30.71
C GLY A 2 -1.06 37.73 30.48
N GLU A 3 -1.45 36.82 31.36
CA GLU A 3 -0.96 35.44 31.42
C GLU A 3 -1.38 34.65 30.18
N ALA A 4 -0.40 34.03 29.55
CA ALA A 4 -0.61 33.01 28.54
C ALA A 4 -1.14 31.73 29.23
N ARG A 5 -2.43 31.46 29.13
CA ARG A 5 -3.00 30.17 29.54
C ARG A 5 -2.61 29.09 28.53
N SER A 6 -2.00 28.06 29.06
CA SER A 6 -1.47 26.89 28.38
C SER A 6 -2.53 26.17 27.54
N ALA A 7 -2.19 25.87 26.27
CA ALA A 7 -3.02 25.14 25.32
C ALA A 7 -3.19 23.63 25.64
N ALA A 8 -2.70 23.15 26.78
CA ALA A 8 -2.75 21.73 27.16
C ALA A 8 -4.09 21.28 27.79
N GLY A 9 -5.01 22.23 28.13
CA GLY A 9 -6.26 21.89 28.78
C GLY A 9 -7.39 21.40 27.87
N ASN A 10 -7.33 21.68 26.57
CA ASN A 10 -8.48 21.47 25.68
C ASN A 10 -8.56 20.10 24.98
N TYR A 11 -7.54 19.26 25.10
CA TYR A 11 -7.56 17.94 24.45
C TYR A 11 -8.28 16.86 25.28
N ALA A 12 -8.33 17.00 26.58
CA ALA A 12 -9.03 16.06 27.47
C ALA A 12 -10.55 16.20 27.44
N GLU A 13 -11.06 17.38 27.09
CA GLU A 13 -12.51 17.64 27.01
C GLU A 13 -13.12 17.18 25.68
N ALA A 14 -12.37 17.20 24.59
CA ALA A 14 -12.84 16.77 23.26
C ALA A 14 -13.13 15.26 23.19
N ALA A 15 -12.57 14.46 24.08
CA ALA A 15 -12.79 13.01 24.14
C ALA A 15 -14.13 12.59 24.80
N ARG A 16 -14.86 13.53 25.39
CA ARG A 16 -16.11 13.25 26.13
C ARG A 16 -17.39 13.40 25.30
N TRP A 17 -17.28 13.76 24.02
CA TRP A 17 -18.46 14.02 23.19
C TRP A 17 -18.56 12.98 22.07
N GLY A 18 -19.71 12.30 22.02
CA GLY A 18 -20.07 11.45 20.89
C GLY A 18 -20.23 12.23 19.58
N PRO A 19 -20.36 11.56 18.42
CA PRO A 19 -20.37 12.21 17.11
C PRO A 19 -21.51 13.21 16.87
N PHE A 20 -22.47 13.33 17.79
CA PHE A 20 -23.62 14.23 17.68
C PHE A 20 -23.75 15.27 18.83
N GLY A 21 -22.67 15.46 19.61
CA GLY A 21 -22.64 16.53 20.62
C GLY A 21 -23.39 16.24 21.94
N ALA A 22 -23.88 15.01 22.15
CA ALA A 22 -24.41 14.56 23.42
C ALA A 22 -23.31 13.95 24.30
N PRO A 23 -23.30 14.12 25.64
CA PRO A 23 -22.35 13.42 26.49
C PRO A 23 -22.57 11.92 26.37
N LEU A 24 -21.49 11.17 26.15
CA LEU A 24 -21.53 9.71 26.19
C LEU A 24 -21.86 9.30 27.62
N SER A 25 -23.00 8.62 27.81
CA SER A 25 -23.30 7.94 29.06
C SER A 25 -22.25 6.86 29.31
N THR A 26 -21.69 6.84 30.48
CA THR A 26 -20.70 5.82 30.90
C THR A 26 -21.30 4.40 30.90
N ASP A 27 -22.63 4.28 30.88
CA ASP A 27 -23.32 2.99 30.87
C ASP A 27 -23.34 2.32 29.49
N ASN A 28 -23.09 3.08 28.39
CA ASN A 28 -22.95 2.53 27.04
C ASN A 28 -21.50 2.11 26.67
N LEU A 29 -20.54 2.34 27.57
CA LEU A 29 -19.18 1.81 27.43
C LEU A 29 -19.05 0.36 27.93
N ALA A 30 -20.08 -0.20 28.55
CA ALA A 30 -20.14 -1.60 29.00
C ALA A 30 -20.52 -2.58 27.88
N GLY A 31 -20.89 -2.09 26.69
CA GLY A 31 -20.92 -2.87 25.45
C GLY A 31 -19.53 -2.86 24.80
N GLY A 32 -18.52 -3.25 25.57
CA GLY A 32 -17.15 -3.36 25.08
C GLY A 32 -17.13 -4.35 23.92
N VAL A 33 -16.60 -3.92 22.79
CA VAL A 33 -15.99 -4.82 21.82
C VAL A 33 -14.98 -5.61 22.65
N ASP A 34 -15.26 -6.90 22.87
CA ASP A 34 -14.40 -7.80 23.65
C ASP A 34 -12.99 -7.68 23.04
N PRO A 35 -11.97 -7.24 23.80
CA PRO A 35 -10.59 -7.18 23.30
C PRO A 35 -10.14 -8.55 22.75
N MET A 36 -10.69 -9.64 23.31
CA MET A 36 -10.46 -11.01 22.82
C MET A 36 -11.09 -11.25 21.43
N ALA A 37 -12.12 -10.53 21.02
CA ALA A 37 -12.67 -10.67 19.66
C ALA A 37 -11.76 -10.01 18.60
N ALA A 38 -11.04 -8.95 18.94
CA ALA A 38 -10.01 -8.36 18.08
C ALA A 38 -8.78 -9.27 18.00
N ASP A 39 -8.38 -9.87 19.12
CA ASP A 39 -7.28 -10.84 19.18
C ASP A 39 -7.61 -12.13 18.42
N GLY A 40 -8.86 -12.61 18.50
CA GLY A 40 -9.32 -13.79 17.77
C GLY A 40 -9.37 -13.59 16.25
N PHE A 41 -9.67 -12.39 15.76
CA PHE A 41 -9.64 -12.09 14.33
C PHE A 41 -8.19 -11.96 13.80
N SER A 42 -7.30 -11.39 14.58
CA SER A 42 -5.87 -11.32 14.27
C SER A 42 -5.23 -12.72 14.27
N ALA A 43 -5.54 -13.55 15.27
CA ALA A 43 -5.05 -14.93 15.36
C ALA A 43 -5.55 -15.84 14.22
N ALA A 44 -6.75 -15.62 13.70
CA ALA A 44 -7.27 -16.37 12.56
C ALA A 44 -6.56 -16.08 11.23
N LEU A 45 -5.93 -14.91 11.11
CA LEU A 45 -5.14 -14.51 9.94
C LEU A 45 -3.66 -14.88 10.10
N LEU A 46 -3.16 -14.89 11.33
CA LEU A 46 -1.84 -15.40 11.68
C LEU A 46 -1.97 -16.93 11.83
N GLY A 47 -1.24 -17.70 11.03
CA GLY A 47 -1.38 -19.15 11.00
C GLY A 47 -1.03 -19.80 12.34
N GLU A 48 -2.03 -20.16 13.16
CA GLU A 48 -1.82 -21.07 14.28
C GLU A 48 -1.37 -22.43 13.72
N GLY A 49 -0.12 -22.82 14.02
CA GLY A 49 0.42 -24.15 13.72
C GLY A 49 1.35 -24.26 12.51
N ALA A 50 1.67 -23.18 11.81
CA ALA A 50 2.75 -23.22 10.82
C ALA A 50 4.12 -23.10 11.53
N THR A 51 5.10 -23.85 11.10
CA THR A 51 6.54 -23.71 11.41
C THR A 51 7.12 -22.38 10.88
N GLY A 52 6.31 -21.33 10.83
CA GLY A 52 6.64 -20.00 10.32
C GLY A 52 6.69 -19.00 11.46
N GLY A 53 7.68 -18.09 11.43
CA GLY A 53 7.88 -17.04 12.41
C GLY A 53 6.67 -16.07 12.54
N ARG A 54 6.86 -14.97 13.29
CA ARG A 54 5.83 -13.96 13.62
C ARG A 54 5.08 -13.37 12.42
N LEU A 55 5.68 -13.41 11.22
CA LEU A 55 5.11 -12.90 9.95
C LEU A 55 4.32 -13.95 9.16
N ALA A 56 4.16 -15.18 9.69
CA ALA A 56 3.39 -16.23 9.01
C ALA A 56 1.91 -15.84 8.91
N ILE A 57 1.32 -16.06 7.72
CA ILE A 57 -0.10 -15.81 7.47
C ILE A 57 -0.83 -17.09 7.02
N ASN A 58 -2.11 -17.17 7.28
CA ASN A 58 -2.97 -18.15 6.64
C ASN A 58 -3.34 -17.66 5.24
N THR A 59 -2.60 -18.12 4.23
CA THR A 59 -2.74 -17.65 2.84
C THR A 59 -4.16 -17.82 2.29
N ALA A 60 -4.83 -18.95 2.60
CA ALA A 60 -6.19 -19.19 2.12
C ALA A 60 -7.22 -18.22 2.72
N SER A 61 -7.08 -17.86 4.00
CA SER A 61 -7.95 -16.87 4.66
C SER A 61 -7.64 -15.46 4.19
N THR A 62 -6.35 -15.13 4.05
CA THR A 62 -5.89 -13.83 3.53
C THR A 62 -6.37 -13.60 2.09
N GLU A 63 -6.25 -14.60 1.22
CA GLU A 63 -6.75 -14.54 -0.14
C GLU A 63 -8.26 -14.25 -0.18
N ARG A 64 -9.06 -15.00 0.60
CA ARG A 64 -10.52 -14.79 0.67
C ARG A 64 -10.87 -13.38 1.14
N LEU A 65 -10.16 -12.88 2.16
CA LEU A 65 -10.36 -11.53 2.68
C LEU A 65 -10.05 -10.48 1.62
N LEU A 66 -8.90 -10.57 0.97
CA LEU A 66 -8.46 -9.58 0.00
C LEU A 66 -9.29 -9.59 -1.30
N THR A 67 -9.68 -10.78 -1.78
CA THR A 67 -10.61 -10.87 -2.92
C THR A 67 -12.00 -10.34 -2.58
N GLY A 68 -12.48 -10.60 -1.36
CA GLY A 68 -13.72 -10.01 -0.84
C GLY A 68 -13.62 -8.48 -0.73
N PHE A 69 -12.51 -7.97 -0.23
CA PHE A 69 -12.23 -6.54 -0.15
C PHE A 69 -12.26 -5.87 -1.54
N VAL A 70 -11.51 -6.40 -2.51
CA VAL A 70 -11.49 -5.83 -3.87
C VAL A 70 -12.89 -5.79 -4.47
N ARG A 71 -13.63 -6.90 -4.43
CA ARG A 71 -15.01 -6.97 -4.96
C ARG A 71 -15.91 -5.94 -4.30
N ASN A 72 -15.93 -5.91 -2.98
CA ASN A 72 -16.82 -5.02 -2.25
C ASN A 72 -16.50 -3.55 -2.48
N GLU A 73 -15.22 -3.18 -2.46
CA GLU A 73 -14.82 -1.78 -2.60
C GLU A 73 -15.05 -1.24 -4.01
N VAL A 74 -14.92 -2.08 -5.04
CA VAL A 74 -15.23 -1.71 -6.44
C VAL A 74 -16.74 -1.54 -6.61
N HIS A 75 -17.54 -2.51 -6.20
CA HIS A 75 -18.98 -2.47 -6.40
C HIS A 75 -19.70 -1.40 -5.56
N LYS A 76 -19.22 -1.13 -4.31
CA LYS A 76 -19.80 -0.10 -3.43
C LYS A 76 -19.83 1.30 -4.04
N VAL A 77 -18.92 1.60 -4.93
CA VAL A 77 -18.84 2.91 -5.59
C VAL A 77 -19.40 2.88 -7.01
N GLY A 78 -20.03 1.76 -7.40
CA GLY A 78 -20.76 1.62 -8.66
C GLY A 78 -19.89 1.27 -9.87
N PHE A 79 -18.66 0.78 -9.65
CA PHE A 79 -17.80 0.26 -10.71
C PHE A 79 -17.84 -1.28 -10.75
N GLU A 80 -17.45 -1.84 -11.89
CA GLU A 80 -17.31 -3.30 -12.07
C GLU A 80 -15.87 -3.68 -12.46
N HIS A 81 -15.07 -2.71 -12.93
CA HIS A 81 -13.75 -2.94 -13.50
C HIS A 81 -12.64 -2.32 -12.66
N VAL A 82 -11.44 -2.87 -12.83
CA VAL A 82 -10.20 -2.27 -12.33
C VAL A 82 -9.13 -2.21 -13.41
N VAL A 83 -8.27 -1.21 -13.31
CA VAL A 83 -7.03 -1.11 -14.07
C VAL A 83 -5.85 -1.26 -13.13
N VAL A 84 -4.85 -2.05 -13.50
CA VAL A 84 -3.63 -2.27 -12.72
C VAL A 84 -2.39 -2.05 -13.57
N GLY A 85 -1.42 -1.32 -13.04
CA GLY A 85 -0.10 -1.19 -13.64
C GLY A 85 0.70 -2.48 -13.42
N LEU A 86 0.96 -3.22 -14.50
CA LEU A 86 1.65 -4.49 -14.43
C LEU A 86 3.11 -4.32 -14.84
N SER A 87 4.00 -4.31 -13.85
CA SER A 87 5.44 -4.06 -14.04
C SER A 87 6.28 -5.32 -14.31
N GLY A 88 5.71 -6.50 -14.09
CA GLY A 88 6.46 -7.76 -14.04
C GLY A 88 7.11 -8.03 -12.67
N GLY A 89 6.87 -7.19 -11.68
CA GLY A 89 7.23 -7.43 -10.28
C GLY A 89 6.11 -8.14 -9.51
N ILE A 90 6.48 -8.76 -8.39
CA ILE A 90 5.61 -9.65 -7.61
C ILE A 90 4.36 -8.94 -7.06
N ASP A 91 4.47 -7.68 -6.61
CA ASP A 91 3.35 -6.93 -6.03
C ASP A 91 2.27 -6.65 -7.08
N SER A 92 2.67 -6.18 -8.26
CA SER A 92 1.75 -5.94 -9.37
C SER A 92 1.12 -7.24 -9.88
N ALA A 93 1.88 -8.33 -9.92
CA ALA A 93 1.38 -9.65 -10.27
C ALA A 93 0.34 -10.13 -9.26
N LEU A 94 0.64 -10.09 -7.96
CA LEU A 94 -0.30 -10.49 -6.91
C LEU A 94 -1.57 -9.65 -6.92
N SER A 95 -1.46 -8.33 -7.09
CA SER A 95 -2.64 -7.45 -7.23
C SER A 95 -3.53 -7.84 -8.42
N ALA A 96 -2.92 -8.19 -9.57
CA ALA A 96 -3.66 -8.68 -10.74
C ALA A 96 -4.35 -10.03 -10.49
N PHE A 97 -3.68 -10.97 -9.79
CA PHE A 97 -4.28 -12.25 -9.40
C PHE A 97 -5.48 -12.07 -8.47
N LEU A 98 -5.34 -11.22 -7.46
CA LEU A 98 -6.44 -10.89 -6.53
C LEU A 98 -7.62 -10.26 -7.28
N ALA A 99 -7.35 -9.32 -8.19
CA ALA A 99 -8.38 -8.65 -8.99
C ALA A 99 -9.12 -9.62 -9.92
N ALA A 100 -8.40 -10.44 -10.67
CA ALA A 100 -8.99 -11.42 -11.57
C ALA A 100 -9.87 -12.43 -10.82
N LYS A 101 -9.43 -12.86 -9.64
CA LYS A 101 -10.22 -13.77 -8.77
C LYS A 101 -11.44 -13.08 -8.15
N ALA A 102 -11.33 -11.77 -7.84
CA ALA A 102 -12.41 -11.00 -7.22
C ALA A 102 -13.52 -10.64 -8.21
N LEU A 103 -13.18 -10.21 -9.42
CA LEU A 103 -14.07 -9.55 -10.36
C LEU A 103 -14.33 -10.36 -11.64
N GLY A 104 -13.53 -11.39 -11.92
CA GLY A 104 -13.45 -12.05 -13.22
C GLY A 104 -12.39 -11.43 -14.14
N PRO A 105 -11.72 -12.25 -14.97
CA PRO A 105 -10.62 -11.78 -15.83
C PRO A 105 -11.05 -10.72 -16.85
N GLU A 106 -12.27 -10.76 -17.33
CA GLU A 106 -12.85 -9.80 -18.28
C GLU A 106 -12.95 -8.37 -17.70
N ASN A 107 -12.99 -8.25 -16.38
CA ASN A 107 -13.16 -6.99 -15.65
C ASN A 107 -11.83 -6.38 -15.16
N VAL A 108 -10.70 -6.94 -15.58
CA VAL A 108 -9.35 -6.48 -15.22
C VAL A 108 -8.58 -6.05 -16.46
N LEU A 109 -8.07 -4.83 -16.47
CA LEU A 109 -7.16 -4.32 -17.49
C LEU A 109 -5.76 -4.15 -16.90
N ALA A 110 -4.81 -4.93 -17.39
CA ALA A 110 -3.39 -4.76 -17.08
C ALA A 110 -2.74 -3.76 -18.05
N VAL A 111 -2.10 -2.73 -17.53
CA VAL A 111 -1.37 -1.75 -18.34
C VAL A 111 0.12 -1.89 -18.08
N MET A 112 0.85 -2.32 -19.10
CA MET A 112 2.31 -2.40 -19.12
C MET A 112 2.88 -1.09 -19.65
N MET A 113 3.75 -0.44 -18.89
CA MET A 113 4.22 0.92 -19.19
C MET A 113 5.76 0.96 -19.22
N PRO A 114 6.39 0.30 -20.23
CA PRO A 114 7.83 0.29 -20.32
C PRO A 114 8.39 1.68 -20.60
N TYR A 115 9.58 1.93 -20.10
CA TYR A 115 10.45 3.04 -20.45
C TYR A 115 11.70 2.46 -21.15
N LYS A 116 12.42 3.24 -21.94
CA LYS A 116 13.59 2.77 -22.72
C LYS A 116 14.65 2.01 -21.91
N SER A 117 14.76 2.25 -20.61
CA SER A 117 15.69 1.51 -19.72
C SER A 117 15.05 0.32 -19.01
N SER A 118 13.74 0.10 -19.16
CA SER A 118 13.07 -1.05 -18.55
C SER A 118 13.59 -2.36 -19.12
N SER A 119 13.75 -3.34 -18.23
CA SER A 119 14.26 -4.66 -18.61
C SER A 119 13.26 -5.39 -19.55
N PRO A 120 13.72 -6.01 -20.64
CA PRO A 120 12.86 -6.84 -21.48
C PRO A 120 12.21 -7.99 -20.71
N GLU A 121 12.89 -8.53 -19.70
CA GLU A 121 12.39 -9.60 -18.83
C GLU A 121 11.18 -9.12 -18.03
N SER A 122 11.17 -7.89 -17.56
CA SER A 122 10.02 -7.30 -16.85
C SER A 122 8.75 -7.29 -17.72
N LEU A 123 8.88 -6.95 -18.98
CA LEU A 123 7.75 -7.01 -19.92
C LEU A 123 7.32 -8.44 -20.24
N ALA A 124 8.27 -9.38 -20.34
CA ALA A 124 7.98 -10.80 -20.55
C ALA A 124 7.24 -11.41 -19.34
N ASP A 125 7.71 -11.11 -18.12
CA ASP A 125 7.06 -11.52 -16.87
C ASP A 125 5.64 -10.98 -16.77
N ALA A 126 5.44 -9.68 -17.11
CA ALA A 126 4.10 -9.08 -17.13
C ALA A 126 3.17 -9.79 -18.13
N ARG A 127 3.64 -10.12 -19.32
CA ARG A 127 2.87 -10.89 -20.30
C ARG A 127 2.53 -12.29 -19.81
N ALA A 128 3.45 -12.98 -19.15
CA ALA A 128 3.18 -14.29 -18.55
C ALA A 128 2.04 -14.23 -17.51
N VAL A 129 1.92 -13.16 -16.75
CA VAL A 129 0.79 -12.93 -15.84
C VAL A 129 -0.51 -12.74 -16.63
N VAL A 130 -0.50 -11.91 -17.67
CA VAL A 130 -1.67 -11.67 -18.53
C VAL A 130 -2.18 -12.97 -19.13
N ASP A 131 -1.28 -13.75 -19.72
CA ASP A 131 -1.61 -15.02 -20.38
C ASP A 131 -2.16 -16.04 -19.38
N LYS A 132 -1.56 -16.12 -18.19
CA LYS A 132 -1.98 -17.06 -17.13
C LYS A 132 -3.35 -16.73 -16.57
N LEU A 133 -3.68 -15.45 -16.43
CA LEU A 133 -4.95 -14.99 -15.89
C LEU A 133 -6.05 -14.84 -16.95
N GLY A 134 -5.70 -14.75 -18.23
CA GLY A 134 -6.64 -14.45 -19.31
C GLY A 134 -7.24 -13.05 -19.23
N ILE A 135 -6.55 -12.10 -18.61
CA ILE A 135 -7.02 -10.70 -18.43
C ILE A 135 -6.72 -9.85 -19.66
N ARG A 136 -7.46 -8.75 -19.79
CA ARG A 136 -7.17 -7.76 -20.84
C ARG A 136 -5.85 -7.04 -20.57
N SER A 137 -5.16 -6.65 -21.65
CA SER A 137 -3.90 -5.92 -21.48
C SER A 137 -3.68 -4.85 -22.53
N ARG A 138 -2.93 -3.81 -22.17
CA ARG A 138 -2.39 -2.77 -23.06
C ARG A 138 -0.92 -2.53 -22.77
N VAL A 139 -0.18 -2.16 -23.79
CA VAL A 139 1.21 -1.69 -23.66
C VAL A 139 1.23 -0.23 -24.06
N VAL A 140 1.64 0.64 -23.14
CA VAL A 140 1.80 2.08 -23.37
C VAL A 140 3.22 2.47 -23.04
N GLU A 141 4.05 2.66 -24.06
CA GLU A 141 5.45 3.06 -23.91
C GLU A 141 5.53 4.53 -23.46
N ILE A 142 6.21 4.79 -22.33
CA ILE A 142 6.21 6.11 -21.69
C ILE A 142 7.44 6.97 -22.02
N THR A 143 8.41 6.48 -22.80
CA THR A 143 9.69 7.18 -23.06
C THR A 143 9.47 8.56 -23.62
N GLY A 144 8.64 8.69 -24.66
CA GLY A 144 8.38 9.98 -25.28
C GLY A 144 7.84 11.04 -24.32
N MET A 145 6.89 10.65 -23.48
CA MET A 145 6.28 11.54 -22.47
C MET A 145 7.29 11.91 -21.37
N ALA A 146 7.98 10.91 -20.82
CA ALA A 146 8.92 11.11 -19.73
C ALA A 146 10.14 11.92 -20.19
N ASP A 147 10.74 11.58 -21.33
CA ASP A 147 11.93 12.27 -21.87
C ASP A 147 11.65 13.73 -22.21
N ALA A 148 10.49 14.03 -22.79
CA ALA A 148 10.10 15.42 -23.08
C ALA A 148 10.08 16.28 -21.80
N PHE A 149 9.49 15.74 -20.71
CA PHE A 149 9.44 16.46 -19.45
C PHE A 149 10.80 16.47 -18.72
N ILE A 150 11.58 15.40 -18.77
CA ILE A 150 12.94 15.35 -18.23
C ILE A 150 13.82 16.44 -18.88
N ALA A 151 13.78 16.53 -20.21
CA ALA A 151 14.53 17.54 -20.95
C ALA A 151 14.09 18.97 -20.58
N GLN A 152 12.81 19.23 -20.53
CA GLN A 152 12.26 20.55 -20.18
C GLN A 152 12.56 20.95 -18.72
N SER A 153 12.49 20.01 -17.78
CA SER A 153 12.67 20.26 -16.35
C SER A 153 14.13 20.31 -15.91
N GLY A 154 15.08 19.89 -16.76
CA GLY A 154 16.49 19.75 -16.41
C GLY A 154 16.72 18.74 -15.28
N ALA A 155 15.93 17.65 -15.23
CA ALA A 155 16.12 16.62 -14.22
C ALA A 155 17.42 15.86 -14.44
N ASP A 156 18.35 15.95 -13.51
CA ASP A 156 19.73 15.46 -13.58
C ASP A 156 19.98 14.19 -12.75
N THR A 157 19.26 14.01 -11.62
CA THR A 157 19.43 12.87 -10.74
C THR A 157 18.50 11.70 -11.09
N ASN A 158 18.93 10.47 -10.83
CA ASN A 158 18.12 9.27 -11.01
C ASN A 158 16.80 9.34 -10.23
N LYS A 159 16.83 9.87 -9.00
CA LYS A 159 15.64 10.05 -8.18
C LYS A 159 14.61 11.00 -8.82
N ARG A 160 15.04 12.14 -9.40
CA ARG A 160 14.13 13.06 -10.11
C ARG A 160 13.54 12.40 -11.36
N LYS A 161 14.37 11.72 -12.15
CA LYS A 161 13.94 10.99 -13.35
C LYS A 161 12.97 9.86 -13.00
N GLY A 162 13.29 9.05 -11.98
CA GLY A 162 12.43 7.99 -11.48
C GLY A 162 11.05 8.51 -11.03
N ASN A 163 11.02 9.61 -10.27
CA ASN A 163 9.77 10.25 -9.86
C ASN A 163 8.94 10.78 -11.06
N ILE A 164 9.59 11.27 -12.12
CA ILE A 164 8.91 11.68 -13.36
C ILE A 164 8.30 10.46 -14.03
N MET A 165 9.05 9.37 -14.20
CA MET A 165 8.56 8.13 -14.80
C MET A 165 7.39 7.54 -14.02
N ALA A 166 7.47 7.47 -12.68
CA ALA A 166 6.39 6.97 -11.83
C ALA A 166 5.11 7.81 -11.98
N ARG A 167 5.23 9.14 -12.05
CA ARG A 167 4.08 10.03 -12.26
C ARG A 167 3.55 9.97 -13.69
N THR A 168 4.39 9.77 -14.68
CA THR A 168 3.94 9.52 -16.07
C THR A 168 3.12 8.23 -16.14
N ARG A 169 3.56 7.16 -15.47
CA ARG A 169 2.77 5.92 -15.35
C ARG A 169 1.43 6.14 -14.68
N MET A 170 1.39 6.94 -13.61
CA MET A 170 0.14 7.31 -12.96
C MET A 170 -0.83 8.01 -13.91
N VAL A 171 -0.35 9.00 -14.69
CA VAL A 171 -1.18 9.69 -15.68
C VAL A 171 -1.78 8.70 -16.69
N VAL A 172 -0.97 7.78 -17.21
CA VAL A 172 -1.46 6.72 -18.12
C VAL A 172 -2.50 5.83 -17.44
N LEU A 173 -2.27 5.41 -16.18
CA LEU A 173 -3.23 4.55 -15.47
C LEU A 173 -4.58 5.23 -15.26
N TYR A 174 -4.60 6.51 -14.90
CA TYR A 174 -5.85 7.25 -14.70
C TYR A 174 -6.57 7.56 -16.01
N ASP A 175 -5.85 7.80 -17.10
CA ASP A 175 -6.43 7.87 -18.45
C ASP A 175 -7.09 6.55 -18.86
N GLN A 176 -6.37 5.44 -18.66
CA GLN A 176 -6.91 4.10 -18.97
C GLN A 176 -8.06 3.69 -18.04
N SER A 177 -8.09 4.19 -16.82
CA SER A 177 -9.18 3.99 -15.86
C SER A 177 -10.47 4.65 -16.35
N GLU A 178 -10.39 5.84 -16.91
CA GLU A 178 -11.54 6.52 -17.53
C GLU A 178 -12.03 5.78 -18.79
N ASP A 179 -11.11 5.41 -19.70
CA ASP A 179 -11.45 4.71 -20.95
C ASP A 179 -12.09 3.33 -20.69
N PHE A 180 -11.69 2.64 -19.62
CA PHE A 180 -12.23 1.32 -19.27
C PHE A 180 -13.38 1.37 -18.24
N ALA A 181 -13.80 2.56 -17.80
CA ALA A 181 -14.75 2.78 -16.71
C ALA A 181 -14.35 1.96 -15.45
N ALA A 182 -13.11 2.11 -14.99
CA ALA A 182 -12.47 1.28 -13.98
C ALA A 182 -11.91 2.11 -12.82
N LEU A 183 -11.66 1.45 -11.69
CA LEU A 183 -10.86 2.03 -10.62
C LEU A 183 -9.38 1.63 -10.75
N VAL A 184 -8.48 2.53 -10.40
CA VAL A 184 -7.04 2.21 -10.34
C VAL A 184 -6.76 1.36 -9.11
N LEU A 185 -6.22 0.15 -9.33
CA LEU A 185 -5.81 -0.77 -8.28
C LEU A 185 -4.35 -0.53 -7.90
N GLY A 186 -4.10 -0.30 -6.61
CA GLY A 186 -2.76 -0.13 -6.04
C GLY A 186 -2.02 -1.44 -5.89
N THR A 187 -0.70 -1.31 -5.85
CA THR A 187 0.23 -2.45 -5.75
C THR A 187 1.25 -2.29 -4.63
N SER A 188 1.19 -1.20 -3.85
CA SER A 188 2.12 -0.95 -2.76
C SER A 188 1.81 -1.86 -1.57
N ASN A 189 2.83 -2.51 -1.01
CA ASN A 189 2.71 -3.33 0.18
C ASN A 189 2.97 -2.51 1.47
N LYS A 190 2.71 -3.11 2.64
CA LYS A 190 2.86 -2.46 3.96
C LYS A 190 4.30 -2.01 4.22
N THR A 191 5.28 -2.82 3.85
CA THR A 191 6.70 -2.50 4.02
C THR A 191 7.09 -1.25 3.25
N GLU A 192 6.76 -1.19 1.97
CA GLU A 192 7.01 -0.02 1.11
C GLU A 192 6.32 1.23 1.64
N LEU A 193 5.05 1.11 2.05
CA LEU A 193 4.29 2.22 2.62
C LEU A 193 4.92 2.73 3.92
N LEU A 194 5.34 1.86 4.83
CA LEU A 194 5.95 2.24 6.09
C LEU A 194 7.31 2.91 5.91
N LEU A 195 8.15 2.37 5.03
CA LEU A 195 9.46 2.93 4.70
C LEU A 195 9.36 4.20 3.82
N GLY A 196 8.20 4.41 3.19
CA GLY A 196 8.02 5.47 2.20
C GLY A 196 8.77 5.19 0.90
N TYR A 197 9.01 3.93 0.59
CA TYR A 197 9.62 3.49 -0.66
C TYR A 197 8.56 3.46 -1.76
N GLY A 198 8.35 4.62 -2.36
CA GLY A 198 7.36 4.88 -3.40
C GLY A 198 7.25 6.38 -3.69
N THR A 199 6.73 6.72 -4.85
CA THR A 199 6.55 8.10 -5.30
C THR A 199 5.13 8.58 -5.00
N LEU A 200 5.01 9.58 -4.14
CA LEU A 200 3.72 10.23 -3.86
C LEU A 200 3.12 10.77 -5.16
N TYR A 201 1.84 10.44 -5.42
CA TYR A 201 1.14 10.73 -6.67
C TYR A 201 1.82 10.13 -7.92
N GLY A 202 2.57 9.04 -7.74
CA GLY A 202 3.11 8.19 -8.79
C GLY A 202 2.57 6.78 -8.61
N ASP A 203 3.45 5.83 -8.33
CA ASP A 203 3.13 4.44 -8.04
C ASP A 203 2.26 4.24 -6.76
N MET A 204 2.28 5.20 -5.83
CA MET A 204 1.41 5.19 -4.65
C MET A 204 -0.03 5.68 -4.93
N ALA A 205 -0.32 6.19 -6.13
CA ALA A 205 -1.65 6.68 -6.47
C ALA A 205 -2.57 5.52 -6.88
N SER A 206 -3.68 5.38 -6.16
CA SER A 206 -4.69 4.35 -6.44
C SER A 206 -6.02 4.69 -5.78
N ALA A 207 -7.11 4.06 -6.22
CA ALA A 207 -8.42 4.17 -5.60
C ALA A 207 -8.58 3.18 -4.43
N LEU A 208 -7.97 2.00 -4.54
CA LEU A 208 -7.94 0.97 -3.51
C LEU A 208 -6.62 0.21 -3.61
N ASN A 209 -6.11 -0.28 -2.47
CA ASN A 209 -4.83 -0.97 -2.41
C ASN A 209 -4.93 -2.25 -1.57
N PRO A 210 -5.07 -3.44 -2.20
CA PRO A 210 -5.27 -4.70 -1.49
C PRO A 210 -4.04 -5.16 -0.71
N LEU A 211 -2.83 -4.77 -1.11
CA LEU A 211 -1.59 -5.22 -0.46
C LEU A 211 -1.13 -4.31 0.70
N GLY A 212 -1.83 -3.20 0.92
CA GLY A 212 -1.39 -2.14 1.85
C GLY A 212 -1.18 -2.58 3.30
N ASP A 213 -1.73 -3.72 3.71
CA ASP A 213 -1.53 -4.30 5.04
C ASP A 213 -0.75 -5.63 5.03
N LEU A 214 -0.14 -5.99 3.91
CA LEU A 214 0.77 -7.13 3.81
C LEU A 214 2.22 -6.68 3.82
N TYR A 215 3.05 -7.27 4.68
CA TYR A 215 4.50 -7.15 4.61
C TYR A 215 5.03 -7.83 3.35
N LYS A 216 6.20 -7.42 2.85
CA LYS A 216 6.80 -7.99 1.62
C LYS A 216 6.99 -9.50 1.72
N THR A 217 7.38 -10.01 2.89
CA THR A 217 7.50 -11.45 3.15
C THR A 217 6.17 -12.18 3.05
N GLN A 218 5.08 -11.54 3.44
CA GLN A 218 3.72 -12.05 3.31
C GLN A 218 3.22 -12.00 1.85
N VAL A 219 3.63 -10.99 1.09
CA VAL A 219 3.38 -10.90 -0.36
C VAL A 219 4.01 -12.10 -1.07
N TRP A 220 5.25 -12.48 -0.74
CA TRP A 220 5.87 -13.69 -1.30
C TRP A 220 5.06 -14.95 -0.99
N ALA A 221 4.74 -15.18 0.28
CA ALA A 221 3.99 -16.36 0.70
C ALA A 221 2.60 -16.46 0.02
N LEU A 222 1.89 -15.34 -0.10
CA LEU A 222 0.58 -15.32 -0.76
C LEU A 222 0.72 -15.51 -2.27
N SER A 223 1.74 -14.94 -2.89
CA SER A 223 2.02 -15.09 -4.33
C SER A 223 2.31 -16.54 -4.70
N GLU A 224 3.14 -17.25 -3.93
CA GLU A 224 3.39 -18.67 -4.09
C GLU A 224 2.08 -19.48 -3.98
N SER A 225 1.30 -19.22 -2.93
CA SER A 225 0.01 -19.90 -2.68
C SER A 225 -1.00 -19.67 -3.79
N MET A 226 -1.05 -18.48 -4.38
CA MET A 226 -1.95 -18.14 -5.49
C MET A 226 -1.44 -18.58 -6.85
N GLY A 227 -0.21 -19.10 -6.93
CA GLY A 227 0.38 -19.62 -8.15
C GLY A 227 0.90 -18.52 -9.10
N VAL A 228 1.38 -17.40 -8.59
CA VAL A 228 2.15 -16.43 -9.38
C VAL A 228 3.36 -17.15 -10.00
N PRO A 229 3.76 -16.86 -11.27
CA PRO A 229 4.88 -17.55 -11.91
C PRO A 229 6.15 -17.50 -11.05
N GLU A 230 6.85 -18.65 -10.95
CA GLU A 230 8.07 -18.77 -10.13
C GLU A 230 9.18 -17.81 -10.56
N THR A 231 9.25 -17.47 -11.85
CA THR A 231 10.19 -16.47 -12.38
C THR A 231 10.00 -15.09 -11.72
N ILE A 232 8.76 -14.75 -11.38
CA ILE A 232 8.41 -13.48 -10.72
C ILE A 232 8.63 -13.58 -9.20
N VAL A 233 8.23 -14.71 -8.60
CA VAL A 233 8.38 -14.93 -7.15
C VAL A 233 9.85 -14.93 -6.73
N ASN A 234 10.70 -15.55 -7.52
CA ASN A 234 12.15 -15.67 -7.25
C ASN A 234 12.98 -14.48 -7.75
N LYS A 235 12.36 -13.52 -8.45
CA LYS A 235 13.04 -12.34 -8.97
C LYS A 235 13.42 -11.39 -7.82
N PRO A 236 14.67 -10.88 -7.78
CA PRO A 236 15.04 -9.84 -6.82
C PRO A 236 14.14 -8.60 -6.96
N PRO A 237 13.64 -8.04 -5.86
CA PRO A 237 12.80 -6.84 -5.91
C PRO A 237 13.53 -5.66 -6.52
N THR A 238 12.87 -4.98 -7.48
CA THR A 238 13.39 -3.78 -8.12
C THR A 238 12.25 -2.93 -8.66
N ALA A 239 12.41 -1.61 -8.55
CA ALA A 239 11.50 -0.64 -9.19
C ALA A 239 11.76 -0.48 -10.71
N ASP A 240 12.84 -1.08 -11.25
CA ASP A 240 13.22 -1.08 -12.67
C ASP A 240 13.21 0.32 -13.32
N LEU A 241 13.69 1.33 -12.57
CA LEU A 241 13.75 2.72 -13.03
C LEU A 241 15.08 3.02 -13.73
N TRP A 242 16.16 2.31 -13.40
CA TRP A 242 17.46 2.38 -14.05
C TRP A 242 18.20 1.04 -13.99
N VAL A 243 19.13 0.85 -14.90
CA VAL A 243 19.89 -0.39 -15.02
C VAL A 243 20.66 -0.72 -13.74
N GLY A 244 20.48 -1.94 -13.23
CA GLY A 244 21.16 -2.43 -12.02
C GLY A 244 20.55 -1.97 -10.70
N GLN A 245 19.38 -1.32 -10.71
CA GLN A 245 18.64 -0.99 -9.49
C GLN A 245 18.16 -2.26 -8.78
N THR A 246 18.35 -2.30 -7.47
CA THR A 246 17.70 -3.26 -6.56
C THR A 246 17.20 -2.51 -5.34
N ASP A 247 16.02 -2.85 -4.86
CA ASP A 247 15.41 -2.18 -3.69
C ASP A 247 16.28 -2.36 -2.45
N GLU A 248 16.75 -3.59 -2.20
CA GLU A 248 17.60 -3.89 -1.04
C GLU A 248 18.97 -3.18 -1.11
N GLY A 249 19.50 -2.99 -2.31
CA GLY A 249 20.73 -2.21 -2.52
C GLY A 249 20.56 -0.73 -2.18
N GLU A 250 19.42 -0.13 -2.51
CA GLU A 250 19.12 1.26 -2.16
C GLU A 250 18.78 1.43 -0.68
N LEU A 251 18.02 0.50 -0.12
CA LEU A 251 17.63 0.52 1.28
C LEU A 251 18.80 0.17 2.21
N GLY A 252 19.71 -0.70 1.74
CA GLY A 252 20.88 -1.17 2.50
C GLY A 252 20.53 -2.22 3.56
N PHE A 253 19.42 -2.93 3.38
CA PHE A 253 18.97 -4.08 4.18
C PHE A 253 18.02 -4.94 3.36
N THR A 254 17.82 -6.20 3.78
CA THR A 254 16.88 -7.10 3.12
C THR A 254 15.45 -6.89 3.60
N TYR A 255 14.49 -7.20 2.76
CA TYR A 255 13.08 -7.17 3.13
C TYR A 255 12.75 -8.09 4.31
N ARG A 256 13.40 -9.27 4.39
CA ARG A 256 13.21 -10.19 5.52
C ARG A 256 13.65 -9.57 6.85
N GLN A 257 14.78 -8.87 6.86
CA GLN A 257 15.26 -8.20 8.06
C GLN A 257 14.36 -7.04 8.48
N VAL A 258 13.94 -6.22 7.52
CA VAL A 258 13.16 -5.03 7.86
C VAL A 258 11.72 -5.37 8.24
N ASP A 259 11.11 -6.38 7.64
CA ASP A 259 9.75 -6.80 7.98
C ASP A 259 9.64 -7.25 9.45
N GLU A 260 10.63 -7.98 9.97
CA GLU A 260 10.69 -8.37 11.38
C GLU A 260 10.75 -7.16 12.32
N VAL A 261 11.58 -6.16 11.99
CA VAL A 261 11.68 -4.93 12.78
C VAL A 261 10.41 -4.09 12.67
N LEU A 262 9.85 -3.97 11.47
CA LEU A 262 8.60 -3.24 11.24
C LEU A 262 7.42 -3.87 11.99
N PHE A 263 7.30 -5.20 11.96
CA PHE A 263 6.26 -5.92 12.68
C PHE A 263 6.35 -5.65 14.19
N GLN A 264 7.54 -5.73 14.76
CA GLN A 264 7.74 -5.46 16.18
C GLN A 264 7.46 -4.00 16.55
N LEU A 265 7.91 -3.02 15.74
CA LEU A 265 7.67 -1.60 16.00
C LEU A 265 6.21 -1.21 15.84
N VAL A 266 5.53 -1.73 14.79
CA VAL A 266 4.21 -1.24 14.36
C VAL A 266 3.08 -2.09 14.93
N ASP A 267 3.15 -3.41 14.79
CA ASP A 267 2.07 -4.31 15.20
C ASP A 267 2.20 -4.71 16.67
N GLU A 268 3.40 -5.08 17.14
CA GLU A 268 3.67 -5.41 18.54
C GLU A 268 3.95 -4.16 19.41
N ARG A 269 4.19 -3.00 18.80
CA ARG A 269 4.41 -1.70 19.47
C ARG A 269 5.60 -1.68 20.41
N TYR A 270 6.65 -2.45 20.13
CA TYR A 270 7.92 -2.31 20.84
C TYR A 270 8.55 -0.96 20.55
N SER A 271 9.17 -0.37 21.57
CA SER A 271 10.03 0.81 21.42
C SER A 271 11.37 0.43 20.78
N GLU A 272 12.06 1.40 20.18
CA GLU A 272 13.42 1.21 19.67
C GLU A 272 14.37 0.66 20.74
N ALA A 273 14.25 1.14 21.99
CA ALA A 273 15.08 0.70 23.11
C ALA A 273 14.83 -0.79 23.46
N GLU A 274 13.58 -1.25 23.41
CA GLU A 274 13.25 -2.66 23.66
C GLU A 274 13.79 -3.58 22.57
N LEU A 275 13.73 -3.17 21.29
CA LEU A 275 14.31 -3.92 20.19
C LEU A 275 15.84 -4.04 20.31
N ILE A 276 16.50 -2.94 20.66
CA ILE A 276 17.94 -2.92 20.89
C ILE A 276 18.33 -3.83 22.06
N ALA A 277 17.55 -3.80 23.15
CA ALA A 277 17.75 -4.68 24.30
C ALA A 277 17.55 -6.17 23.95
N GLN A 278 16.73 -6.48 22.94
CA GLN A 278 16.56 -7.84 22.40
C GLN A 278 17.70 -8.27 21.42
N GLY A 279 18.66 -7.38 21.16
CA GLY A 279 19.83 -7.69 20.33
C GLY A 279 19.74 -7.21 18.89
N CYS A 280 18.72 -6.41 18.54
CA CYS A 280 18.69 -5.76 17.24
C CYS A 280 19.79 -4.70 17.14
N GLU A 281 20.41 -4.57 15.97
CA GLU A 281 21.47 -3.61 15.71
C GLU A 281 20.92 -2.17 15.81
N PRO A 282 21.51 -1.30 16.70
CA PRO A 282 20.94 0.01 17.00
C PRO A 282 20.81 0.94 15.78
N GLU A 283 21.83 1.00 14.92
CA GLU A 283 21.80 1.88 13.74
C GLU A 283 20.70 1.46 12.75
N PHE A 284 20.47 0.16 12.61
CA PHE A 284 19.40 -0.37 11.77
C PHE A 284 18.03 -0.01 12.32
N VAL A 285 17.77 -0.23 13.61
CA VAL A 285 16.49 0.13 14.26
C VAL A 285 16.22 1.62 14.13
N HIS A 286 17.19 2.48 14.44
CA HIS A 286 17.06 3.94 14.30
C HIS A 286 16.86 4.38 12.84
N LYS A 287 17.49 3.70 11.88
CA LYS A 287 17.28 3.98 10.44
C LYS A 287 15.85 3.67 10.04
N VAL A 288 15.31 2.52 10.41
CA VAL A 288 13.94 2.10 10.11
C VAL A 288 12.94 3.06 10.75
N ALA A 289 13.08 3.38 12.03
CA ALA A 289 12.21 4.34 12.73
C ALA A 289 12.20 5.73 12.08
N ARG A 290 13.37 6.23 11.66
CA ARG A 290 13.47 7.50 10.91
C ARG A 290 12.77 7.44 9.55
N LEU A 291 12.87 6.33 8.83
CA LEU A 291 12.17 6.15 7.54
C LEU A 291 10.66 6.19 7.73
N ILE A 292 10.13 5.49 8.74
CA ILE A 292 8.70 5.51 9.09
C ILE A 292 8.23 6.94 9.40
N ALA A 293 8.95 7.65 10.25
CA ALA A 293 8.59 9.01 10.68
C ALA A 293 8.67 10.02 9.53
N SER A 294 9.78 10.02 8.77
CA SER A 294 10.02 10.98 7.69
C SER A 294 9.11 10.76 6.48
N SER A 295 8.59 9.55 6.28
CA SER A 295 7.68 9.22 5.19
C SER A 295 6.19 9.33 5.54
N GLN A 296 5.85 9.66 6.79
CA GLN A 296 4.47 9.74 7.29
C GLN A 296 3.55 10.55 6.37
N PHE A 297 4.02 11.66 5.82
CA PHE A 297 3.24 12.51 4.93
C PHE A 297 2.80 11.81 3.64
N LYS A 298 3.51 10.77 3.18
CA LYS A 298 3.16 10.01 1.99
C LYS A 298 1.92 9.11 2.21
N ARG A 299 1.64 8.74 3.47
CA ARG A 299 0.52 7.87 3.86
C ARG A 299 -0.72 8.65 4.28
N ALA A 300 -0.63 9.97 4.32
CA ALA A 300 -1.71 10.84 4.74
C ALA A 300 -2.32 11.59 3.56
N LEU A 301 -3.62 11.83 3.61
CA LEU A 301 -4.27 12.78 2.71
C LEU A 301 -3.70 14.19 2.95
N PRO A 302 -3.80 15.09 1.96
CA PRO A 302 -3.39 16.48 2.14
C PRO A 302 -3.96 17.08 3.42
N ILE A 303 -3.12 17.78 4.19
CA ILE A 303 -3.55 18.47 5.40
C ILE A 303 -4.39 19.67 5.01
N ILE A 304 -5.61 19.73 5.55
CA ILE A 304 -6.55 20.84 5.30
C ILE A 304 -6.57 21.73 6.54
N ALA A 305 -6.39 23.05 6.32
CA ALA A 305 -6.52 24.03 7.39
C ALA A 305 -7.96 24.07 7.91
N LYS A 306 -8.12 23.93 9.24
CA LYS A 306 -9.43 23.97 9.85
C LYS A 306 -9.84 25.42 10.13
N VAL A 307 -10.81 25.92 9.37
CA VAL A 307 -11.40 27.26 9.52
C VAL A 307 -12.89 27.22 9.83
N SER A 308 -13.49 26.03 9.93
CA SER A 308 -14.90 25.82 10.21
C SER A 308 -15.13 24.69 11.22
N ALA A 309 -16.35 24.58 11.72
CA ALA A 309 -16.73 23.51 12.66
C ALA A 309 -16.70 22.12 12.04
N ARG A 310 -16.81 22.01 10.70
CA ARG A 310 -16.84 20.73 9.97
C ARG A 310 -15.88 20.75 8.80
N THR A 311 -14.65 20.32 9.03
CA THR A 311 -13.62 20.19 7.99
C THR A 311 -13.81 18.90 7.22
N ILE A 312 -13.73 18.98 5.88
CA ILE A 312 -13.79 17.82 4.97
C ILE A 312 -12.79 16.74 5.40
N THR A 313 -13.18 15.48 5.30
CA THR A 313 -12.42 14.27 5.62
C THR A 313 -12.09 14.05 7.10
N ARG A 314 -12.33 15.03 7.98
CA ARG A 314 -12.14 14.92 9.44
C ARG A 314 -13.46 14.83 10.18
N GLU A 315 -14.15 15.96 10.31
CA GLU A 315 -15.42 16.04 11.03
C GLU A 315 -16.63 15.81 10.12
N PHE A 316 -16.51 16.12 8.82
CA PHE A 316 -17.52 15.77 7.84
C PHE A 316 -17.07 14.50 7.10
N ARG A 317 -17.68 13.39 7.46
CA ARG A 317 -17.50 12.08 6.78
C ARG A 317 -18.86 11.60 6.31
N TYR A 318 -18.95 11.31 5.02
CA TYR A 318 -20.11 10.61 4.49
C TYR A 318 -19.82 9.12 4.58
N PRO A 319 -20.65 8.31 5.28
CA PRO A 319 -20.46 6.86 5.31
C PRO A 319 -20.53 6.27 3.90
N ARG A 320 -19.53 5.47 3.52
CA ARG A 320 -19.47 4.84 2.20
C ARG A 320 -20.68 3.97 1.89
N ASP A 321 -21.29 3.41 2.93
CA ASP A 321 -22.38 2.44 2.81
C ASP A 321 -23.77 3.08 2.91
N TRP A 322 -23.85 4.42 2.99
CA TRP A 322 -25.14 5.12 3.05
C TRP A 322 -25.73 5.30 1.68
N GLY A 323 -26.96 4.77 1.50
CA GLY A 323 -27.82 5.14 0.38
C GLY A 323 -27.61 4.35 -0.91
N ARG A 324 -26.97 3.18 -0.83
CA ARG A 324 -26.88 2.27 -1.97
C ARG A 324 -27.21 0.84 -1.58
#